data_b537daa2c44b4ea2c69996906cab9bb3
#
_entry.id   b537daa2c44b4ea2c69996906cab9bb3
#
_cell.length_a   1.000
_cell.length_b   1.000
_cell.length_c   1.000
_cell.angle_alpha   90.00
_cell.angle_beta   90.00
_cell.angle_gamma   90.00
#
_symmetry.space_group_name_H-M   'P 1'
#
loop_
_entity.id
_entity.type
_entity.pdbx_description
1 polymer ?
#
loop_
_entity_poly.entity_id
_entity_poly.type
_entity_poly.pdbx_seq_one_letter_code
_entity_poly.pdbx_strand_id
1 'polypeptide(L)'
;MEENYLRSIDDPKGIIECYETYGAVGITGVLSVQECMETVEEVKEIIKQLGASEQFNIYDPNTFDNWPDMNKHMNKPGVIGTLPIITKILNRNRFHPNVKKAYSLIYGLPEDQLLAQFDRIGWMRPVLDKDGNKFPQYATPLKEPGKHLDVNPSYYFDESKADEVYSWLNKLTFDSLRHLISENNASNVKFGRHCIGVLNLLDNKYENGGFRFTPGGHKITPSWYIRNQKRLDYGSANGNYFFDEKDEEFLHSSRIPCPAGTLIIFDAALPHGTLPNQTSDIRMVQFLRYMPKKLYIEKTLSRRKKLILDYCNKNGIKLDFI
;
A
#
# COMPACT_ATOMS: atom_id res chain seq x y z
N MET A 1 8.93 -26.69 3.02
CA MET A 1 7.49 -26.35 2.86
C MET A 1 7.41 -24.83 2.79
N GLU A 2 6.79 -24.29 1.74
CA GLU A 2 6.50 -22.86 1.72
C GLU A 2 5.51 -22.54 2.84
N GLU A 3 5.81 -21.52 3.64
CA GLU A 3 4.94 -21.09 4.71
C GLU A 3 3.67 -20.47 4.12
N ASN A 4 2.52 -20.92 4.61
CA ASN A 4 1.24 -20.39 4.16
C ASN A 4 0.86 -19.13 4.96
N TYR A 5 0.99 -17.97 4.32
CA TYR A 5 0.64 -16.67 4.91
C TYR A 5 -0.83 -16.27 4.70
N LEU A 6 -1.66 -17.13 4.05
CA LEU A 6 -3.06 -16.83 3.79
C LEU A 6 -3.96 -17.28 4.94
N ARG A 7 -4.92 -16.41 5.30
CA ARG A 7 -5.98 -16.69 6.27
C ARG A 7 -7.32 -16.17 5.73
N SER A 8 -8.41 -16.86 6.04
CA SER A 8 -9.75 -16.35 5.74
C SER A 8 -10.09 -15.15 6.62
N ILE A 9 -10.88 -14.20 6.12
CA ILE A 9 -11.47 -13.11 6.93
C ILE A 9 -12.32 -13.63 8.09
N ASP A 10 -12.74 -14.89 8.04
CA ASP A 10 -13.52 -15.58 9.05
C ASP A 10 -12.65 -16.35 10.06
N ASP A 11 -11.32 -16.25 9.97
CA ASP A 11 -10.35 -16.79 10.91
C ASP A 11 -9.59 -15.68 11.66
N PRO A 12 -10.24 -14.95 12.60
CA PRO A 12 -9.62 -13.82 13.29
C PRO A 12 -8.36 -14.23 14.07
N LYS A 13 -8.36 -15.43 14.66
CA LYS A 13 -7.21 -15.93 15.43
C LYS A 13 -6.01 -16.19 14.52
N GLY A 14 -6.22 -16.90 13.42
CA GLY A 14 -5.16 -17.19 12.46
C GLY A 14 -4.61 -15.92 11.80
N ILE A 15 -5.45 -14.90 11.54
CA ILE A 15 -5.01 -13.60 11.05
C ILE A 15 -4.02 -12.95 12.02
N ILE A 16 -4.39 -12.86 13.30
CA ILE A 16 -3.56 -12.22 14.33
C ILE A 16 -2.25 -13.00 14.51
N GLU A 17 -2.32 -14.33 14.66
CA GLU A 17 -1.15 -15.18 14.84
C GLU A 17 -0.16 -15.09 13.66
N CYS A 18 -0.67 -15.08 12.44
CA CYS A 18 0.16 -14.95 11.23
C CYS A 18 0.84 -13.58 11.20
N TYR A 19 0.09 -12.50 11.42
CA TYR A 19 0.63 -11.14 11.46
C TYR A 19 1.69 -10.97 12.55
N GLU A 20 1.41 -11.42 13.79
CA GLU A 20 2.35 -11.34 14.91
C GLU A 20 3.62 -12.16 14.66
N THR A 21 3.51 -13.29 13.99
CA THR A 21 4.65 -14.16 13.73
C THR A 21 5.55 -13.60 12.64
N TYR A 22 4.96 -13.18 11.53
CA TYR A 22 5.70 -12.88 10.30
C TYR A 22 5.74 -11.40 9.94
N GLY A 23 4.93 -10.55 10.57
CA GLY A 23 4.81 -9.13 10.24
C GLY A 23 3.93 -8.84 9.02
N ALA A 24 3.37 -9.88 8.42
CA ALA A 24 2.43 -9.76 7.31
C ALA A 24 1.45 -10.93 7.28
N VAL A 25 0.24 -10.69 6.75
CA VAL A 25 -0.79 -11.69 6.51
C VAL A 25 -1.58 -11.35 5.25
N GLY A 26 -1.87 -12.34 4.41
CA GLY A 26 -2.81 -12.24 3.30
C GLY A 26 -4.21 -12.72 3.75
N ILE A 27 -5.18 -11.80 3.76
CA ILE A 27 -6.54 -12.06 4.23
C ILE A 27 -7.44 -12.30 3.02
N THR A 28 -7.89 -13.53 2.83
CA THR A 28 -8.77 -13.92 1.72
C THR A 28 -10.24 -13.64 2.06
N GLY A 29 -11.08 -13.47 1.02
CA GLY A 29 -12.52 -13.23 1.20
C GLY A 29 -12.85 -11.80 1.62
N VAL A 30 -11.92 -10.85 1.46
CA VAL A 30 -12.17 -9.43 1.79
C VAL A 30 -13.08 -8.79 0.77
N LEU A 31 -12.81 -8.95 -0.53
CA LEU A 31 -13.74 -8.62 -1.62
C LEU A 31 -14.10 -9.88 -2.40
N SER A 32 -15.27 -9.88 -3.00
CA SER A 32 -15.65 -10.86 -4.01
C SER A 32 -14.92 -10.62 -5.34
N VAL A 33 -14.84 -11.65 -6.18
CA VAL A 33 -14.29 -11.52 -7.54
C VAL A 33 -15.06 -10.47 -8.35
N GLN A 34 -16.39 -10.41 -8.19
CA GLN A 34 -17.23 -9.42 -8.88
C GLN A 34 -16.86 -7.99 -8.49
N GLU A 35 -16.68 -7.70 -7.21
CA GLU A 35 -16.27 -6.36 -6.71
C GLU A 35 -14.87 -5.98 -7.20
N CYS A 36 -13.97 -6.97 -7.30
CA CYS A 36 -12.65 -6.76 -7.89
C CYS A 36 -12.74 -6.39 -9.36
N MET A 37 -13.54 -7.11 -10.15
CA MET A 37 -13.72 -6.83 -11.58
C MET A 37 -14.36 -5.47 -11.83
N GLU A 38 -15.35 -5.06 -11.05
CA GLU A 38 -15.91 -3.70 -11.10
C GLU A 38 -14.84 -2.64 -10.83
N THR A 39 -13.93 -2.91 -9.90
CA THR A 39 -12.81 -2.01 -9.61
C THR A 39 -11.81 -1.95 -10.76
N VAL A 40 -11.52 -3.09 -11.39
CA VAL A 40 -10.64 -3.15 -12.58
C VAL A 40 -11.22 -2.32 -13.72
N GLU A 41 -12.54 -2.41 -13.97
CA GLU A 41 -13.19 -1.61 -15.01
C GLU A 41 -13.12 -0.10 -14.71
N GLU A 42 -13.33 0.32 -13.45
CA GLU A 42 -13.16 1.73 -13.07
C GLU A 42 -11.72 2.21 -13.27
N VAL A 43 -10.73 1.38 -12.93
CA VAL A 43 -9.31 1.71 -13.14
C VAL A 43 -8.97 1.88 -14.61
N LYS A 44 -9.57 1.09 -15.50
CA LYS A 44 -9.43 1.28 -16.96
C LYS A 44 -9.89 2.66 -17.40
N GLU A 45 -11.04 3.10 -16.89
CA GLU A 45 -11.55 4.45 -17.20
C GLU A 45 -10.64 5.56 -16.65
N ILE A 46 -10.10 5.37 -15.43
CA ILE A 46 -9.11 6.30 -14.86
C ILE A 46 -7.89 6.43 -15.78
N ILE A 47 -7.39 5.34 -16.30
CA ILE A 47 -6.20 5.33 -17.15
C ILE A 47 -6.47 6.02 -18.48
N LYS A 48 -7.64 5.85 -19.09
CA LYS A 48 -8.05 6.62 -20.27
C LYS A 48 -8.06 8.13 -19.97
N GLN A 49 -8.63 8.53 -18.83
CA GLN A 49 -8.66 9.92 -18.39
C GLN A 49 -7.25 10.51 -18.15
N LEU A 50 -6.28 9.66 -17.80
CA LEU A 50 -4.88 10.05 -17.65
C LEU A 50 -4.13 10.14 -18.99
N GLY A 51 -4.79 9.90 -20.12
CA GLY A 51 -4.25 10.10 -21.45
C GLY A 51 -3.72 8.83 -22.13
N ALA A 52 -4.15 7.64 -21.71
CA ALA A 52 -3.94 6.45 -22.51
C ALA A 52 -4.64 6.60 -23.88
N SER A 53 -3.97 6.14 -24.95
CA SER A 53 -4.59 6.18 -26.28
C SER A 53 -5.78 5.22 -26.35
N GLU A 54 -6.70 5.45 -27.27
CA GLU A 54 -7.85 4.56 -27.52
C GLU A 54 -7.42 3.15 -27.93
N GLN A 55 -6.21 2.98 -28.44
CA GLN A 55 -5.64 1.68 -28.80
C GLN A 55 -5.17 0.89 -27.58
N PHE A 56 -5.06 1.53 -26.42
CA PHE A 56 -4.62 0.83 -25.20
C PHE A 56 -5.68 -0.14 -24.71
N ASN A 57 -5.31 -1.42 -24.64
CA ASN A 57 -6.13 -2.48 -24.07
C ASN A 57 -5.39 -3.17 -22.92
N ILE A 58 -5.96 -3.08 -21.73
CA ILE A 58 -5.40 -3.67 -20.51
C ILE A 58 -5.15 -5.19 -20.60
N TYR A 59 -5.88 -5.87 -21.46
CA TYR A 59 -5.78 -7.32 -21.66
C TYR A 59 -4.87 -7.71 -22.81
N ASP A 60 -4.31 -6.73 -23.53
CA ASP A 60 -3.43 -6.98 -24.68
C ASP A 60 -2.07 -6.30 -24.47
N PRO A 61 -1.03 -7.07 -24.08
CA PRO A 61 0.32 -6.55 -23.89
C PRO A 61 0.90 -5.81 -25.09
N ASN A 62 0.49 -6.14 -26.32
CA ASN A 62 0.98 -5.49 -27.53
C ASN A 62 0.53 -4.02 -27.64
N THR A 63 -0.44 -3.60 -26.83
CA THR A 63 -0.94 -2.22 -26.81
C THR A 63 -0.28 -1.36 -25.72
N PHE A 64 0.62 -1.91 -24.93
CA PHE A 64 1.18 -1.24 -23.76
C PHE A 64 2.14 -0.08 -24.07
N ASP A 65 2.59 0.06 -25.30
CA ASP A 65 3.30 1.27 -25.76
C ASP A 65 2.38 2.50 -25.80
N ASN A 66 1.06 2.29 -25.83
CA ASN A 66 0.04 3.35 -25.75
C ASN A 66 -0.31 3.75 -24.30
N TRP A 67 0.52 3.38 -23.34
CA TRP A 67 0.39 3.70 -21.93
C TRP A 67 0.45 5.21 -21.68
N PRO A 68 -0.24 5.73 -20.64
CA PRO A 68 -0.15 7.15 -20.28
C PRO A 68 1.29 7.58 -19.97
N ASP A 69 1.57 8.86 -20.18
CA ASP A 69 2.89 9.44 -19.86
C ASP A 69 3.27 9.15 -18.39
N MET A 70 4.21 8.23 -18.23
CA MET A 70 4.69 7.74 -16.94
C MET A 70 5.29 8.86 -16.08
N ASN A 71 5.87 9.89 -16.71
CA ASN A 71 6.53 10.98 -15.98
C ASN A 71 5.52 11.89 -15.28
N LYS A 72 4.28 11.96 -15.78
CA LYS A 72 3.24 12.81 -15.22
C LYS A 72 2.29 12.09 -14.27
N HIS A 73 1.95 10.85 -14.57
CA HIS A 73 0.80 10.17 -13.96
C HIS A 73 1.14 8.87 -13.27
N MET A 74 2.30 8.28 -13.55
CA MET A 74 2.74 7.02 -12.94
C MET A 74 4.22 7.08 -12.58
N ASN A 75 4.62 6.37 -11.55
CA ASN A 75 6.03 6.06 -11.35
C ASN A 75 6.42 4.77 -12.13
N LYS A 76 7.72 4.53 -12.31
CA LYS A 76 8.24 3.34 -13.00
C LYS A 76 7.71 2.00 -12.45
N PRO A 77 7.51 1.81 -11.14
CA PRO A 77 6.95 0.57 -10.59
C PRO A 77 5.46 0.36 -10.89
N GLY A 78 4.76 1.32 -11.49
CA GLY A 78 3.35 1.21 -11.82
C GLY A 78 2.39 1.71 -10.75
N VAL A 79 2.82 2.60 -9.85
CA VAL A 79 1.89 3.33 -8.97
C VAL A 79 1.28 4.49 -9.74
N ILE A 80 -0.04 4.46 -9.90
CA ILE A 80 -0.79 5.46 -10.65
C ILE A 80 -1.13 6.66 -9.77
N GLY A 81 -0.87 7.83 -10.32
CA GLY A 81 -1.18 9.11 -9.72
C GLY A 81 -0.08 9.63 -8.81
N THR A 82 0.05 10.96 -8.79
CA THR A 82 0.88 11.71 -7.84
C THR A 82 0.09 12.10 -6.60
N LEU A 83 -1.24 11.98 -6.68
CA LEU A 83 -2.22 12.29 -5.63
C LEU A 83 -3.08 11.05 -5.35
N PRO A 84 -3.78 11.01 -4.22
CA PRO A 84 -4.72 9.93 -3.94
C PRO A 84 -5.84 9.91 -4.98
N ILE A 85 -6.25 8.72 -5.36
CA ILE A 85 -7.36 8.54 -6.29
C ILE A 85 -8.62 8.30 -5.48
N ILE A 86 -9.63 9.16 -5.70
CA ILE A 86 -10.90 9.15 -4.98
C ILE A 86 -12.00 8.99 -6.01
N THR A 87 -12.61 7.80 -6.06
CA THR A 87 -13.75 7.46 -6.90
C THR A 87 -14.80 6.74 -6.08
N LYS A 88 -15.98 6.52 -6.65
CA LYS A 88 -17.07 5.81 -5.97
C LYS A 88 -16.64 4.37 -5.61
N ILE A 89 -16.09 3.62 -6.56
CA ILE A 89 -15.76 2.21 -6.37
C ILE A 89 -14.50 2.05 -5.48
N LEU A 90 -13.45 2.85 -5.71
CA LEU A 90 -12.27 2.81 -4.84
C LEU A 90 -12.61 3.19 -3.40
N ASN A 91 -13.61 4.07 -3.18
CA ASN A 91 -14.07 4.38 -1.84
C ASN A 91 -14.94 3.25 -1.27
N ARG A 92 -15.81 2.61 -2.07
CA ARG A 92 -16.53 1.41 -1.63
C ARG A 92 -15.56 0.37 -1.06
N ASN A 93 -14.47 0.09 -1.78
CA ASN A 93 -13.46 -0.86 -1.32
C ASN A 93 -12.76 -0.37 -0.05
N ARG A 94 -12.38 0.92 -0.01
CA ARG A 94 -11.72 1.52 1.17
C ARG A 94 -12.56 1.41 2.43
N PHE A 95 -13.86 1.57 2.32
CA PHE A 95 -14.80 1.51 3.44
C PHE A 95 -15.56 0.18 3.54
N HIS A 96 -15.15 -0.84 2.78
CA HIS A 96 -15.78 -2.16 2.79
C HIS A 96 -15.78 -2.77 4.21
N PRO A 97 -16.88 -3.40 4.67
CA PRO A 97 -16.95 -3.98 6.01
C PRO A 97 -15.81 -4.93 6.35
N ASN A 98 -15.46 -5.83 5.41
CA ASN A 98 -14.35 -6.77 5.62
C ASN A 98 -12.98 -6.08 5.68
N VAL A 99 -12.77 -4.96 4.96
CA VAL A 99 -11.54 -4.16 5.09
C VAL A 99 -11.46 -3.55 6.48
N LYS A 100 -12.53 -2.93 6.97
CA LYS A 100 -12.59 -2.37 8.33
C LYS A 100 -12.38 -3.45 9.38
N LYS A 101 -13.07 -4.60 9.25
CA LYS A 101 -12.89 -5.77 10.12
C LYS A 101 -11.43 -6.23 10.16
N ALA A 102 -10.78 -6.37 9.01
CA ALA A 102 -9.38 -6.80 8.93
C ALA A 102 -8.45 -5.84 9.69
N TYR A 103 -8.58 -4.54 9.48
CA TYR A 103 -7.78 -3.55 10.21
C TYR A 103 -8.13 -3.51 11.70
N SER A 104 -9.40 -3.62 12.07
CA SER A 104 -9.85 -3.69 13.47
C SER A 104 -9.20 -4.85 14.20
N LEU A 105 -9.15 -6.03 13.59
CA LEU A 105 -8.49 -7.22 14.13
C LEU A 105 -6.99 -6.99 14.38
N ILE A 106 -6.28 -6.45 13.37
CA ILE A 106 -4.83 -6.23 13.47
C ILE A 106 -4.49 -5.13 14.48
N TYR A 107 -5.24 -4.02 14.49
CA TYR A 107 -5.03 -2.94 15.46
C TYR A 107 -5.49 -3.29 16.90
N GLY A 108 -6.41 -4.25 17.05
CA GLY A 108 -7.08 -4.51 18.31
C GLY A 108 -7.96 -3.34 18.78
N LEU A 109 -8.48 -2.55 17.82
CA LEU A 109 -9.31 -1.38 18.07
C LEU A 109 -10.69 -1.52 17.37
N PRO A 110 -11.76 -0.98 17.96
CA PRO A 110 -13.04 -0.87 17.28
C PRO A 110 -12.93 -0.13 15.94
N GLU A 111 -13.75 -0.51 14.95
CA GLU A 111 -13.72 0.07 13.61
C GLU A 111 -13.94 1.59 13.61
N ASP A 112 -14.78 2.09 14.49
CA ASP A 112 -15.09 3.52 14.64
C ASP A 112 -13.94 4.35 15.23
N GLN A 113 -12.94 3.69 15.84
CA GLN A 113 -11.71 4.30 16.32
C GLN A 113 -10.59 4.33 15.25
N LEU A 114 -10.84 3.76 14.10
CA LEU A 114 -9.91 3.75 12.97
C LEU A 114 -10.34 4.77 11.90
N LEU A 115 -9.35 5.42 11.31
CA LEU A 115 -9.52 6.41 10.24
C LEU A 115 -8.92 5.86 8.95
N ALA A 116 -9.75 5.69 7.92
CA ALA A 116 -9.27 5.30 6.60
C ALA A 116 -8.39 6.41 6.01
N GLN A 117 -7.22 6.04 5.51
CA GLN A 117 -6.35 6.91 4.76
C GLN A 117 -6.60 6.77 3.26
N PHE A 118 -6.24 7.80 2.50
CA PHE A 118 -6.41 7.83 1.06
C PHE A 118 -5.06 7.67 0.38
N ASP A 119 -4.99 6.71 -0.53
CA ASP A 119 -3.79 6.41 -1.28
C ASP A 119 -4.13 6.18 -2.77
N ARG A 120 -3.15 5.76 -3.52
CA ARG A 120 -3.17 5.54 -4.96
C ARG A 120 -3.55 4.10 -5.28
N ILE A 121 -3.44 3.76 -6.55
CA ILE A 121 -3.54 2.39 -7.06
C ILE A 121 -2.22 1.98 -7.69
N GLY A 122 -1.97 0.68 -7.71
CA GLY A 122 -0.81 0.10 -8.37
C GLY A 122 -1.25 -0.74 -9.57
N TRP A 123 -0.56 -0.52 -10.68
CA TRP A 123 -0.75 -1.31 -11.87
C TRP A 123 0.61 -1.70 -12.45
N MET A 124 0.97 -2.94 -12.26
CA MET A 124 2.23 -3.49 -12.73
C MET A 124 2.01 -4.17 -14.05
N ARG A 125 2.61 -3.58 -15.10
CA ARG A 125 2.59 -4.16 -16.45
C ARG A 125 3.37 -5.47 -16.47
N PRO A 126 2.96 -6.43 -17.31
CA PRO A 126 3.78 -7.58 -17.61
C PRO A 126 5.06 -7.15 -18.34
N VAL A 127 6.10 -7.95 -18.21
CA VAL A 127 7.37 -7.79 -18.92
C VAL A 127 7.47 -8.76 -20.11
N LEU A 128 6.43 -9.56 -20.33
CA LEU A 128 6.29 -10.49 -21.47
C LEU A 128 5.00 -10.19 -22.23
N ASP A 129 5.02 -10.35 -23.55
CA ASP A 129 3.79 -10.49 -24.33
C ASP A 129 3.25 -11.92 -24.28
N LYS A 130 2.13 -12.17 -24.99
CA LYS A 130 1.52 -13.49 -25.06
C LYS A 130 2.38 -14.53 -25.78
N ASP A 131 3.31 -14.09 -26.62
CA ASP A 131 4.24 -14.93 -27.38
C ASP A 131 5.56 -15.16 -26.64
N GLY A 132 5.70 -14.58 -25.42
CA GLY A 132 6.88 -14.71 -24.58
C GLY A 132 8.02 -13.75 -24.95
N ASN A 133 7.79 -12.76 -25.83
CA ASN A 133 8.78 -11.72 -26.10
C ASN A 133 8.90 -10.79 -24.89
N LYS A 134 10.12 -10.37 -24.60
CA LYS A 134 10.40 -9.53 -23.42
C LYS A 134 10.26 -8.05 -23.75
N PHE A 135 9.63 -7.33 -22.84
CA PHE A 135 9.62 -5.87 -22.80
C PHE A 135 10.55 -5.36 -21.68
N PRO A 136 11.87 -5.40 -21.85
CA PRO A 136 12.82 -5.05 -20.79
C PRO A 136 12.69 -3.61 -20.30
N GLN A 137 12.15 -2.69 -21.14
CA GLN A 137 11.86 -1.31 -20.76
C GLN A 137 10.82 -1.19 -19.63
N TYR A 138 9.97 -2.20 -19.44
CA TYR A 138 8.95 -2.24 -18.40
C TYR A 138 9.40 -2.98 -17.14
N ALA A 139 10.54 -3.68 -17.22
CA ALA A 139 11.10 -4.35 -16.06
C ALA A 139 11.54 -3.32 -15.01
N THR A 140 11.04 -3.48 -13.79
CA THR A 140 11.59 -2.74 -12.66
C THR A 140 12.95 -3.34 -12.34
N PRO A 141 14.06 -2.55 -12.38
CA PRO A 141 15.36 -3.07 -11.99
C PRO A 141 15.32 -3.58 -10.54
N LEU A 142 15.64 -4.85 -10.34
CA LEU A 142 15.89 -5.39 -9.01
C LEU A 142 17.27 -4.93 -8.56
N LYS A 143 17.31 -4.05 -7.57
CA LYS A 143 18.51 -3.86 -6.75
C LYS A 143 18.31 -4.69 -5.49
N GLU A 144 19.19 -5.64 -5.24
CA GLU A 144 19.16 -6.34 -3.96
C GLU A 144 19.68 -5.42 -2.83
N PRO A 145 19.12 -5.54 -1.64
CA PRO A 145 17.99 -6.38 -1.22
C PRO A 145 16.64 -5.92 -1.77
N GLY A 146 16.55 -4.75 -2.42
CA GLY A 146 15.35 -4.19 -3.07
C GLY A 146 14.13 -4.07 -2.15
N LYS A 147 14.39 -3.87 -0.86
CA LYS A 147 13.39 -3.68 0.18
C LYS A 147 13.50 -2.30 0.80
N HIS A 148 12.41 -1.89 1.43
CA HIS A 148 12.32 -0.59 2.08
C HIS A 148 11.38 -0.68 3.29
N LEU A 149 11.39 0.39 4.08
CA LEU A 149 10.34 0.74 5.03
C LEU A 149 9.57 1.93 4.47
N ASP A 150 8.27 1.92 4.61
CA ASP A 150 7.41 3.06 4.26
C ASP A 150 7.44 4.17 5.34
N VAL A 151 8.30 4.03 6.33
CA VAL A 151 8.51 4.99 7.41
C VAL A 151 9.99 5.36 7.50
N ASN A 152 10.28 6.55 8.02
CA ASN A 152 11.65 6.93 8.34
C ASN A 152 12.06 6.31 9.69
N PRO A 153 13.05 5.41 9.73
CA PRO A 153 13.47 4.74 10.95
C PRO A 153 13.85 5.69 12.09
N SER A 154 14.48 6.83 11.79
CA SER A 154 14.90 7.84 12.78
C SER A 154 13.73 8.54 13.47
N TYR A 155 12.56 8.56 12.84
CA TYR A 155 11.33 9.08 13.44
C TYR A 155 10.43 7.98 13.96
N TYR A 156 10.46 6.82 13.33
CA TYR A 156 9.58 5.71 13.70
C TYR A 156 10.04 5.01 14.98
N PHE A 157 11.32 4.65 15.09
CA PHE A 157 11.85 3.87 16.21
C PHE A 157 12.34 4.73 17.39
N ASP A 158 12.67 6.01 17.17
CA ASP A 158 13.07 6.92 18.24
C ASP A 158 11.84 7.45 18.97
N GLU A 159 11.58 6.91 20.14
CA GLU A 159 10.44 7.31 20.96
C GLU A 159 10.49 8.79 21.37
N SER A 160 11.67 9.41 21.44
CA SER A 160 11.81 10.83 21.75
C SER A 160 11.25 11.74 20.66
N LYS A 161 11.10 11.21 19.44
CA LYS A 161 10.52 11.91 18.28
C LYS A 161 8.99 11.85 18.20
N ALA A 162 8.33 11.11 19.09
CA ALA A 162 6.88 10.93 19.04
C ALA A 162 6.12 12.26 19.01
N ASP A 163 6.47 13.22 19.87
CA ASP A 163 5.81 14.52 19.94
C ASP A 163 6.04 15.35 18.67
N GLU A 164 7.22 15.22 18.06
CA GLU A 164 7.53 15.89 16.80
C GLU A 164 6.66 15.32 15.66
N VAL A 165 6.57 13.99 15.56
CA VAL A 165 5.72 13.30 14.55
C VAL A 165 4.25 13.64 14.77
N TYR A 166 3.75 13.60 16.01
CA TYR A 166 2.38 13.98 16.35
C TYR A 166 2.09 15.44 15.98
N SER A 167 3.01 16.36 16.34
CA SER A 167 2.90 17.77 15.99
C SER A 167 2.90 17.98 14.48
N TRP A 168 3.78 17.28 13.74
CA TRP A 168 3.85 17.37 12.30
C TRP A 168 2.53 16.91 11.66
N LEU A 169 2.00 15.76 12.07
CA LEU A 169 0.72 15.22 11.56
C LEU A 169 -0.43 16.22 11.77
N ASN A 170 -0.49 16.86 12.95
CA ASN A 170 -1.55 17.79 13.32
C ASN A 170 -1.33 19.24 12.83
N LYS A 171 -0.19 19.54 12.23
CA LYS A 171 0.07 20.78 11.48
C LYS A 171 -0.37 20.74 10.03
N LEU A 172 -0.69 19.55 9.49
CA LEU A 172 -1.22 19.43 8.13
C LEU A 172 -2.52 20.25 7.99
N THR A 173 -2.53 21.13 7.01
CA THR A 173 -3.66 22.06 6.79
C THR A 173 -4.82 21.43 6.06
N PHE A 174 -4.56 20.32 5.34
CA PHE A 174 -5.53 19.65 4.46
C PHE A 174 -6.20 20.62 3.46
N ASP A 175 -5.39 21.51 2.88
CA ASP A 175 -5.80 22.43 1.81
C ASP A 175 -5.61 21.81 0.41
N SER A 176 -4.94 20.69 0.32
CA SER A 176 -4.75 19.94 -0.92
C SER A 176 -4.76 18.43 -0.69
N LEU A 177 -5.12 17.68 -1.74
CA LEU A 177 -5.10 16.20 -1.71
C LEU A 177 -3.70 15.63 -1.40
N ARG A 178 -2.64 16.39 -1.63
CA ARG A 178 -1.27 15.97 -1.31
C ARG A 178 -1.09 15.68 0.18
N HIS A 179 -1.80 16.39 1.05
CA HIS A 179 -1.74 16.15 2.50
C HIS A 179 -2.29 14.79 2.90
N LEU A 180 -3.25 14.23 2.13
CA LEU A 180 -3.74 12.87 2.33
C LEU A 180 -2.67 11.80 2.00
N ILE A 181 -1.76 12.07 1.07
CA ILE A 181 -0.60 11.19 0.82
C ILE A 181 0.48 11.41 1.88
N SER A 182 0.72 12.67 2.26
CA SER A 182 1.78 13.00 3.23
C SER A 182 1.52 12.37 4.60
N GLU A 183 0.26 12.28 5.05
CA GLU A 183 -0.07 11.68 6.35
C GLU A 183 0.24 10.18 6.43
N ASN A 184 0.32 9.49 5.28
CA ASN A 184 0.37 8.03 5.24
C ASN A 184 1.61 7.40 5.92
N ASN A 185 2.74 8.07 5.88
CA ASN A 185 4.02 7.53 6.36
C ASN A 185 4.50 8.16 7.68
N ALA A 186 3.72 9.09 8.25
CA ALA A 186 4.07 9.72 9.52
C ALA A 186 3.62 8.86 10.70
N SER A 187 4.55 8.19 11.35
CA SER A 187 4.26 7.33 12.50
C SER A 187 5.45 7.23 13.46
N ASN A 188 5.16 6.77 14.67
CA ASN A 188 6.16 6.47 15.72
C ASN A 188 5.69 5.27 16.54
N VAL A 189 6.61 4.45 17.03
CA VAL A 189 6.31 3.25 17.82
C VAL A 189 5.45 3.53 19.06
N LYS A 190 5.54 4.72 19.67
CA LYS A 190 4.66 5.15 20.77
C LYS A 190 3.18 5.23 20.40
N PHE A 191 2.86 5.34 19.13
CA PHE A 191 1.47 5.40 18.67
C PHE A 191 0.81 4.01 18.61
N GLY A 192 1.58 2.98 18.81
CA GLY A 192 1.20 1.59 18.61
C GLY A 192 1.45 1.15 17.17
N ARG A 193 0.72 0.15 16.73
CA ARG A 193 0.88 -0.40 15.37
C ARG A 193 0.64 0.64 14.29
N HIS A 194 1.41 0.52 13.23
CA HIS A 194 1.15 1.20 11.96
C HIS A 194 1.14 0.14 10.87
N CYS A 195 -0.03 -0.07 10.25
CA CYS A 195 -0.25 -1.13 9.29
C CYS A 195 -0.54 -0.57 7.90
N ILE A 196 0.02 -1.23 6.91
CA ILE A 196 -0.11 -0.88 5.50
C ILE A 196 -0.80 -2.05 4.81
N GLY A 197 -1.66 -1.77 3.84
CA GLY A 197 -2.41 -2.79 3.13
C GLY A 197 -2.30 -2.70 1.61
N VAL A 198 -2.30 -3.87 0.98
CA VAL A 198 -2.34 -4.04 -0.47
C VAL A 198 -3.50 -4.96 -0.81
N LEU A 199 -4.56 -4.41 -1.36
CA LEU A 199 -5.71 -5.17 -1.84
C LEU A 199 -5.44 -5.61 -3.28
N ASN A 200 -5.35 -6.92 -3.50
CA ASN A 200 -5.13 -7.49 -4.82
C ASN A 200 -6.46 -7.57 -5.57
N LEU A 201 -6.54 -6.92 -6.72
CA LEU A 201 -7.75 -6.85 -7.56
C LEU A 201 -7.80 -7.95 -8.63
N LEU A 202 -6.67 -8.57 -8.88
CA LEU A 202 -6.51 -9.73 -9.78
C LEU A 202 -5.75 -10.83 -9.05
N ASP A 203 -5.84 -12.05 -9.54
CA ASP A 203 -5.02 -13.14 -9.03
C ASP A 203 -3.54 -12.79 -9.16
N ASN A 204 -2.81 -13.01 -8.10
CA ASN A 204 -1.37 -12.79 -8.04
C ASN A 204 -0.67 -14.13 -7.80
N LYS A 205 -0.27 -14.78 -8.88
CA LYS A 205 0.50 -16.03 -8.84
C LYS A 205 1.95 -15.73 -8.46
N TYR A 206 2.71 -16.75 -8.16
CA TYR A 206 4.11 -16.61 -7.79
C TYR A 206 4.92 -15.87 -8.87
N GLU A 207 4.70 -16.18 -10.15
CA GLU A 207 5.40 -15.63 -11.31
C GLU A 207 5.00 -14.18 -11.63
N ASN A 208 3.84 -13.73 -11.16
CA ASN A 208 3.39 -12.35 -11.34
C ASN A 208 4.19 -11.34 -10.49
N GLY A 209 5.16 -11.81 -9.71
CA GLY A 209 5.93 -10.97 -8.81
C GLY A 209 5.09 -10.49 -7.62
N GLY A 210 5.11 -9.19 -7.36
CA GLY A 210 4.27 -8.60 -6.32
C GLY A 210 4.94 -8.48 -4.97
N PHE A 211 4.14 -8.49 -3.91
CA PHE A 211 4.61 -8.25 -2.56
C PHE A 211 5.64 -9.27 -2.12
N ARG A 212 6.81 -8.79 -1.70
CA ARG A 212 7.86 -9.58 -1.04
C ARG A 212 8.23 -8.94 0.29
N PHE A 213 8.67 -9.74 1.24
CA PHE A 213 9.02 -9.26 2.58
C PHE A 213 10.02 -10.20 3.26
N THR A 214 10.63 -9.73 4.32
CA THR A 214 11.44 -10.58 5.22
C THR A 214 10.55 -11.10 6.36
N PRO A 215 10.17 -12.39 6.39
CA PRO A 215 9.32 -12.94 7.45
C PRO A 215 9.93 -12.69 8.83
N GLY A 216 9.12 -12.13 9.74
CA GLY A 216 9.59 -11.77 11.09
C GLY A 216 10.49 -10.53 11.13
N GLY A 217 10.77 -9.89 9.98
CA GLY A 217 11.66 -8.73 9.90
C GLY A 217 11.25 -7.57 10.80
N HIS A 218 9.95 -7.37 11.02
CA HIS A 218 9.42 -6.35 11.95
C HIS A 218 9.93 -6.51 13.39
N LYS A 219 10.32 -7.73 13.81
CA LYS A 219 10.94 -8.01 15.12
C LYS A 219 12.44 -7.74 15.12
N ILE A 220 13.08 -7.78 13.96
CA ILE A 220 14.53 -7.57 13.79
C ILE A 220 14.84 -6.08 13.61
N THR A 221 13.99 -5.37 12.89
CA THR A 221 14.20 -3.97 12.50
C THR A 221 14.46 -3.02 13.68
N PRO A 222 13.82 -3.14 14.86
CA PRO A 222 14.13 -2.27 16.00
C PRO A 222 15.60 -2.40 16.46
N SER A 223 16.12 -3.63 16.61
CA SER A 223 17.51 -3.85 16.99
C SER A 223 18.49 -3.47 15.88
N TRP A 224 18.14 -3.68 14.61
CA TRP A 224 18.89 -3.18 13.47
C TRP A 224 18.98 -1.66 13.49
N TYR A 225 17.88 -0.94 13.76
CA TYR A 225 17.88 0.51 13.88
C TYR A 225 18.86 0.99 14.95
N ILE A 226 18.84 0.39 16.15
CA ILE A 226 19.75 0.75 17.25
C ILE A 226 21.21 0.64 16.81
N ARG A 227 21.59 -0.43 16.09
CA ARG A 227 22.97 -0.61 15.60
C ARG A 227 23.38 0.37 14.50
N ASN A 228 22.41 0.91 13.77
CA ASN A 228 22.64 1.72 12.57
C ASN A 228 22.25 3.21 12.74
N GLN A 229 21.89 3.66 13.93
CA GLN A 229 21.40 5.03 14.19
C GLN A 229 22.24 6.12 13.54
N LYS A 230 23.58 6.04 13.68
CA LYS A 230 24.49 7.08 13.16
C LYS A 230 24.43 7.26 11.64
N ARG A 231 24.04 6.23 10.89
CA ARG A 231 23.91 6.33 9.42
C ARG A 231 22.49 6.69 8.97
N LEU A 232 21.53 6.66 9.90
CA LEU A 232 20.11 6.80 9.61
C LEU A 232 19.51 8.15 10.05
N ASP A 233 20.32 9.01 10.70
CA ASP A 233 19.86 10.31 11.21
C ASP A 233 19.75 11.34 10.09
N TYR A 234 18.81 11.11 9.17
CA TYR A 234 18.49 12.01 8.07
C TYR A 234 17.04 11.86 7.61
N GLY A 235 16.56 12.87 6.86
CA GLY A 235 15.27 12.85 6.23
C GLY A 235 14.20 13.61 7.02
N SER A 236 12.94 13.26 6.77
CA SER A 236 11.76 13.89 7.35
C SER A 236 10.84 12.86 8.00
N ALA A 237 9.92 13.33 8.84
CA ALA A 237 8.99 12.48 9.59
C ALA A 237 8.14 11.54 8.70
N ASN A 238 7.94 11.89 7.43
CA ASN A 238 7.19 11.10 6.44
C ASN A 238 8.08 10.50 5.33
N GLY A 239 9.37 10.31 5.59
CA GLY A 239 10.30 9.70 4.65
C GLY A 239 10.20 8.17 4.62
N ASN A 240 10.75 7.58 3.57
CA ASN A 240 10.97 6.14 3.44
C ASN A 240 12.45 5.83 3.62
N TYR A 241 12.76 4.59 3.99
CA TYR A 241 14.13 4.09 4.04
C TYR A 241 14.30 2.90 3.08
N PHE A 242 15.37 2.91 2.29
CA PHE A 242 15.72 1.81 1.37
C PHE A 242 16.95 1.07 1.91
N PHE A 243 16.80 -0.22 2.12
CA PHE A 243 17.90 -1.09 2.54
C PHE A 243 18.93 -1.26 1.43
N ASP A 244 20.19 -1.39 1.80
CA ASP A 244 21.30 -1.64 0.90
C ASP A 244 21.96 -3.00 1.16
N GLU A 245 23.02 -3.34 0.43
CA GLU A 245 23.74 -4.61 0.51
C GLU A 245 24.34 -4.89 1.90
N LYS A 246 24.52 -3.87 2.73
CA LYS A 246 25.06 -4.00 4.10
C LYS A 246 24.02 -4.46 5.10
N ASP A 247 22.75 -4.47 4.70
CA ASP A 247 21.62 -4.88 5.55
C ASP A 247 21.32 -6.36 5.35
N GLU A 248 22.37 -7.21 5.59
CA GLU A 248 22.35 -8.66 5.32
C GLU A 248 21.20 -9.39 6.01
N GLU A 249 20.73 -8.90 7.16
CA GLU A 249 19.61 -9.48 7.91
C GLU A 249 18.32 -9.51 7.09
N PHE A 250 18.23 -8.69 6.04
CA PHE A 250 17.03 -8.55 5.22
C PHE A 250 17.15 -9.10 3.80
N LEU A 251 18.19 -9.87 3.50
CA LEU A 251 18.38 -10.49 2.19
C LEU A 251 17.33 -11.58 1.92
N HIS A 252 16.97 -12.37 2.94
CA HIS A 252 15.94 -13.40 2.78
C HIS A 252 14.59 -12.80 2.44
N SER A 253 13.87 -13.43 1.50
CA SER A 253 12.55 -12.95 1.04
C SER A 253 11.55 -14.08 0.91
N SER A 254 10.33 -13.81 1.35
CA SER A 254 9.13 -14.60 1.06
C SER A 254 8.13 -13.78 0.25
N ARG A 255 7.13 -14.45 -0.34
CA ARG A 255 6.04 -13.87 -1.13
C ARG A 255 4.70 -14.33 -0.60
N ILE A 256 3.64 -13.61 -0.97
CA ILE A 256 2.26 -13.99 -0.68
C ILE A 256 1.49 -14.04 -2.01
N PRO A 257 1.61 -15.14 -2.78
CA PRO A 257 0.70 -15.39 -3.89
C PRO A 257 -0.72 -15.51 -3.36
N CYS A 258 -1.69 -14.92 -4.05
CA CYS A 258 -3.04 -14.87 -3.52
C CYS A 258 -4.09 -14.67 -4.62
N PRO A 259 -5.33 -15.15 -4.43
CA PRO A 259 -6.44 -14.87 -5.32
C PRO A 259 -6.87 -13.40 -5.26
N ALA A 260 -7.61 -12.95 -6.29
CA ALA A 260 -8.29 -11.68 -6.30
C ALA A 260 -9.16 -11.48 -5.04
N GLY A 261 -9.27 -10.26 -4.56
CA GLY A 261 -10.02 -9.94 -3.33
C GLY A 261 -9.24 -10.18 -2.02
N THR A 262 -7.97 -10.59 -2.10
CA THR A 262 -7.11 -10.74 -0.93
C THR A 262 -6.50 -9.40 -0.53
N LEU A 263 -6.63 -9.06 0.76
CA LEU A 263 -5.97 -7.92 1.39
C LEU A 263 -4.72 -8.40 2.14
N ILE A 264 -3.54 -8.04 1.65
CA ILE A 264 -2.29 -8.24 2.39
C ILE A 264 -2.13 -7.06 3.34
N ILE A 265 -2.09 -7.32 4.67
CA ILE A 265 -1.75 -6.31 5.68
C ILE A 265 -0.37 -6.63 6.24
N PHE A 266 0.48 -5.61 6.37
CA PHE A 266 1.83 -5.75 6.90
C PHE A 266 2.22 -4.58 7.81
N ASP A 267 3.18 -4.84 8.68
CA ASP A 267 3.70 -3.87 9.66
C ASP A 267 4.62 -2.85 8.98
N ALA A 268 4.54 -1.59 9.40
CA ALA A 268 5.39 -0.52 8.87
C ALA A 268 6.89 -0.75 9.15
N ALA A 269 7.21 -1.52 10.19
CA ALA A 269 8.57 -1.94 10.51
C ALA A 269 9.04 -3.16 9.72
N LEU A 270 8.20 -3.73 8.84
CA LEU A 270 8.53 -4.90 8.05
C LEU A 270 9.32 -4.50 6.80
N PRO A 271 10.57 -4.98 6.63
CA PRO A 271 11.30 -4.82 5.37
C PRO A 271 10.56 -5.52 4.24
N HIS A 272 10.11 -4.75 3.27
CA HIS A 272 9.27 -5.22 2.17
C HIS A 272 9.60 -4.55 0.84
N GLY A 273 9.04 -5.05 -0.22
CA GLY A 273 9.19 -4.50 -1.56
C GLY A 273 8.26 -5.17 -2.57
N THR A 274 8.48 -4.87 -3.83
CA THR A 274 7.73 -5.45 -4.94
C THR A 274 8.68 -6.10 -5.91
N LEU A 275 8.41 -7.36 -6.26
CA LEU A 275 9.10 -8.04 -7.35
C LEU A 275 8.44 -7.70 -8.68
N PRO A 276 9.24 -7.63 -9.78
CA PRO A 276 8.71 -7.40 -11.11
C PRO A 276 7.80 -8.54 -11.53
N ASN A 277 6.81 -8.20 -12.33
CA ASN A 277 5.96 -9.17 -13.01
C ASN A 277 6.75 -9.84 -14.14
N GLN A 278 6.86 -11.15 -14.11
CA GLN A 278 7.60 -11.94 -15.12
C GLN A 278 6.67 -12.75 -16.05
N THR A 279 5.41 -12.36 -16.12
CA THR A 279 4.40 -13.03 -16.94
C THR A 279 3.79 -12.06 -17.95
N SER A 280 2.87 -12.56 -18.79
CA SER A 280 2.02 -11.75 -19.65
C SER A 280 0.76 -11.22 -18.95
N ASP A 281 0.50 -11.62 -17.72
CA ASP A 281 -0.67 -11.17 -16.96
C ASP A 281 -0.42 -9.81 -16.32
N ILE A 282 -1.45 -8.99 -16.21
CA ILE A 282 -1.43 -7.74 -15.44
C ILE A 282 -1.56 -8.05 -13.95
N ARG A 283 -0.85 -7.28 -13.13
CA ARG A 283 -1.08 -7.22 -11.70
C ARG A 283 -1.66 -5.85 -11.32
N MET A 284 -2.78 -5.85 -10.59
CA MET A 284 -3.45 -4.63 -10.16
C MET A 284 -3.77 -4.69 -8.68
N VAL A 285 -3.49 -3.57 -7.98
CA VAL A 285 -3.72 -3.45 -6.53
C VAL A 285 -4.28 -2.07 -6.18
N GLN A 286 -5.06 -2.02 -5.10
CA GLN A 286 -5.39 -0.78 -4.42
C GLN A 286 -4.63 -0.71 -3.09
N PHE A 287 -3.91 0.40 -2.84
CA PHE A 287 -3.28 0.63 -1.55
C PHE A 287 -4.31 1.11 -0.55
N LEU A 288 -4.35 0.44 0.60
CA LEU A 288 -5.28 0.73 1.69
C LEU A 288 -4.48 0.95 2.98
N ARG A 289 -4.90 1.92 3.76
CA ARG A 289 -4.30 2.20 5.07
C ARG A 289 -5.36 2.66 6.04
N TYR A 290 -5.13 2.36 7.30
CA TYR A 290 -5.92 2.88 8.42
C TYR A 290 -4.98 3.34 9.53
N MET A 291 -5.40 4.35 10.27
CA MET A 291 -4.70 4.83 11.45
C MET A 291 -5.67 5.07 12.61
N PRO A 292 -5.20 4.93 13.87
CA PRO A 292 -6.01 5.29 15.03
C PRO A 292 -6.41 6.76 15.01
N LYS A 293 -7.71 7.07 15.14
CA LYS A 293 -8.24 8.45 15.18
C LYS A 293 -7.62 9.30 16.27
N LYS A 294 -7.22 8.68 17.40
CA LYS A 294 -6.58 9.36 18.53
C LYS A 294 -5.29 10.11 18.19
N LEU A 295 -4.69 9.84 17.03
CA LEU A 295 -3.49 10.54 16.54
C LEU A 295 -3.79 11.93 15.99
N TYR A 296 -5.05 12.26 15.80
CA TYR A 296 -5.49 13.53 15.24
C TYR A 296 -6.25 14.35 16.27
N ILE A 297 -5.95 15.62 16.37
CA ILE A 297 -6.81 16.57 17.10
C ILE A 297 -8.08 16.85 16.27
N GLU A 298 -9.16 17.24 16.94
CA GLU A 298 -10.47 17.49 16.31
C GLU A 298 -10.41 18.49 15.15
N LYS A 299 -9.60 19.54 15.30
CA LYS A 299 -9.39 20.53 14.24
C LYS A 299 -8.81 19.92 12.96
N THR A 300 -7.86 18.97 13.11
CA THR A 300 -7.23 18.28 11.99
C THR A 300 -8.22 17.32 11.32
N LEU A 301 -8.98 16.55 12.11
CA LEU A 301 -10.04 15.68 11.60
C LEU A 301 -11.09 16.47 10.81
N SER A 302 -11.54 17.61 11.33
CA SER A 302 -12.53 18.47 10.68
C SER A 302 -12.01 19.02 9.34
N ARG A 303 -10.77 19.50 9.28
CA ARG A 303 -10.16 19.97 8.04
C ARG A 303 -10.03 18.85 7.00
N ARG A 304 -9.52 17.69 7.44
CA ARG A 304 -9.37 16.51 6.60
C ARG A 304 -10.72 16.05 6.02
N LYS A 305 -11.74 15.97 6.85
CA LYS A 305 -13.10 15.63 6.44
C LYS A 305 -13.65 16.64 5.42
N LYS A 306 -13.46 17.93 5.68
CA LYS A 306 -13.90 19.00 4.77
C LYS A 306 -13.22 18.86 3.40
N LEU A 307 -11.89 18.68 3.34
CA LEU A 307 -11.16 18.48 2.08
C LEU A 307 -11.76 17.33 1.26
N ILE A 308 -12.00 16.19 1.89
CA ILE A 308 -12.52 15.00 1.22
C ILE A 308 -13.93 15.25 0.71
N LEU A 309 -14.82 15.85 1.53
CA LEU A 309 -16.19 16.16 1.14
C LEU A 309 -16.24 17.18 0.00
N ASP A 310 -15.46 18.26 0.08
CA ASP A 310 -15.39 19.29 -0.97
C ASP A 310 -14.94 18.67 -2.31
N TYR A 311 -13.92 17.80 -2.28
CA TYR A 311 -13.47 17.09 -3.48
C TYR A 311 -14.58 16.17 -4.05
N CYS A 312 -15.22 15.39 -3.20
CA CYS A 312 -16.28 14.46 -3.62
C CYS A 312 -17.49 15.21 -4.20
N ASN A 313 -17.95 16.27 -3.55
CA ASN A 313 -19.04 17.10 -4.03
C ASN A 313 -18.73 17.73 -5.40
N LYS A 314 -17.50 18.27 -5.56
CA LYS A 314 -17.06 18.86 -6.82
C LYS A 314 -17.04 17.85 -7.96
N ASN A 315 -16.77 16.58 -7.68
CA ASN A 315 -16.65 15.52 -8.68
C ASN A 315 -17.87 14.59 -8.75
N GLY A 316 -18.98 14.95 -8.11
CA GLY A 316 -20.22 14.17 -8.13
C GLY A 316 -20.11 12.80 -7.45
N ILE A 317 -19.13 12.60 -6.56
CA ILE A 317 -18.89 11.36 -5.85
C ILE A 317 -19.73 11.36 -4.56
N LYS A 318 -20.72 10.48 -4.49
CA LYS A 318 -21.48 10.28 -3.24
C LYS A 318 -20.66 9.39 -2.30
N LEU A 319 -20.45 9.86 -1.08
CA LEU A 319 -19.82 9.10 0.00
C LEU A 319 -20.89 8.80 1.05
N ASP A 320 -21.23 7.54 1.18
CA ASP A 320 -22.21 7.07 2.17
C ASP A 320 -21.60 6.86 3.57
N PHE A 321 -20.28 7.16 3.78
CA PHE A 321 -19.51 6.61 4.89
C PHE A 321 -18.49 7.54 5.57
N ILE A 322 -18.60 8.87 5.47
CA ILE A 322 -17.68 9.78 6.19
C ILE A 322 -18.33 10.40 7.41
#